data_61292e4a83186cde0b53274c25a54349
#
_entry.id   61292e4a83186cde0b53274c25a54349
#
_cell.length_a   1.000
_cell.length_b   1.000
_cell.length_c   1.000
_cell.angle_alpha   90.00
_cell.angle_beta   90.00
_cell.angle_gamma   90.00
#
_symmetry.space_group_name_H-M   'P 1'
#
loop_
_entity.id
_entity.type
_entity.pdbx_description
1 polymer ?
#
loop_
_entity_poly.entity_id
_entity_poly.type
_entity_poly.pdbx_seq_one_letter_code
_entity_poly.pdbx_strand_id
1 'polypeptide(L)'
;VLFSTIHTSMRYAGPREAIHHAIMRKNLGCTHFIVGRDHAGVGNYYHPLAAQEIFNDYPDLDIKPVIFPSFYFCKKCMSYANEKTCPHGVDSKEELSGTMIRKMVNLGKTPEKHLMRPEISDLILKSEKPFVVE
;
A
#
# COMPACT_ATOMS: atom_id res chain seq x y z
N VAL A 1 -7.43 -18.57 4.22
CA VAL A 1 -6.95 -17.47 3.34
C VAL A 1 -6.81 -18.03 1.94
N LEU A 2 -7.42 -17.36 0.95
CA LEU A 2 -7.25 -17.66 -0.47
C LEU A 2 -6.26 -16.65 -1.06
N PHE A 3 -5.23 -17.14 -1.74
CA PHE A 3 -4.30 -16.31 -2.49
C PHE A 3 -4.53 -16.54 -3.98
N SER A 4 -4.67 -15.46 -4.74
CA SER A 4 -4.88 -15.52 -6.18
C SER A 4 -4.24 -14.32 -6.87
N THR A 5 -3.94 -14.45 -8.16
CA THR A 5 -3.42 -13.38 -9.01
C THR A 5 -4.49 -12.90 -9.97
N ILE A 6 -4.48 -11.60 -10.26
CA ILE A 6 -5.34 -10.97 -11.25
C ILE A 6 -4.45 -10.39 -12.35
N HIS A 7 -4.63 -10.87 -13.57
CA HIS A 7 -3.94 -10.32 -14.74
C HIS A 7 -4.62 -9.01 -15.16
N THR A 8 -3.99 -7.90 -14.84
CA THR A 8 -4.45 -6.57 -15.24
C THR A 8 -3.26 -5.63 -15.39
N SER A 9 -3.37 -4.69 -16.34
CA SER A 9 -2.37 -3.65 -16.52
C SER A 9 -2.75 -2.43 -15.68
N MET A 10 -1.80 -1.92 -14.91
CA MET A 10 -1.95 -0.64 -14.21
C MET A 10 -2.04 0.51 -15.21
N ARG A 11 -2.98 1.42 -15.00
CA ARG A 11 -3.17 2.62 -15.81
C ARG A 11 -2.73 3.90 -15.11
N TYR A 12 -2.47 3.80 -13.79
CA TYR A 12 -2.11 4.93 -12.94
C TYR A 12 -3.12 6.09 -13.00
N ALA A 13 -4.39 5.72 -13.13
CA ALA A 13 -5.51 6.66 -13.23
C ALA A 13 -6.11 7.06 -11.87
N GLY A 14 -5.38 6.77 -10.77
CA GLY A 14 -5.71 7.17 -9.41
C GLY A 14 -7.13 6.77 -8.98
N PRO A 15 -7.98 7.76 -8.63
CA PRO A 15 -9.33 7.49 -8.12
C PRO A 15 -10.19 6.61 -9.03
N ARG A 16 -10.17 6.84 -10.33
CA ARG A 16 -10.94 6.04 -11.29
C ARG A 16 -10.45 4.61 -11.35
N GLU A 17 -9.15 4.40 -11.24
CA GLU A 17 -8.59 3.05 -11.20
C GLU A 17 -8.89 2.35 -9.88
N ALA A 18 -9.01 3.06 -8.78
CA ALA A 18 -9.47 2.50 -7.51
C ALA A 18 -10.89 1.90 -7.65
N ILE A 19 -11.81 2.62 -8.31
CA ILE A 19 -13.17 2.11 -8.62
C ILE A 19 -13.09 0.88 -9.54
N HIS A 20 -12.29 0.95 -10.61
CA HIS A 20 -12.09 -0.20 -11.51
C HIS A 20 -11.58 -1.43 -10.75
N HIS A 21 -10.59 -1.25 -9.90
CA HIS A 21 -10.05 -2.31 -9.07
C HIS A 21 -11.07 -2.88 -8.08
N ALA A 22 -11.96 -2.04 -7.54
CA ALA A 22 -13.05 -2.48 -6.68
C ALA A 22 -14.05 -3.36 -7.46
N ILE A 23 -14.47 -2.91 -8.66
CA ILE A 23 -15.38 -3.66 -9.54
C ILE A 23 -14.79 -5.04 -9.88
N MET A 24 -13.51 -5.09 -10.26
CA MET A 24 -12.85 -6.37 -10.57
C MET A 24 -12.92 -7.33 -9.39
N ARG A 25 -12.66 -6.86 -8.18
CA ARG A 25 -12.71 -7.68 -6.96
C ARG A 25 -14.11 -8.08 -6.58
N LYS A 26 -15.09 -7.19 -6.75
CA LYS A 26 -16.51 -7.51 -6.61
C LYS A 26 -16.90 -8.68 -7.54
N ASN A 27 -16.49 -8.62 -8.81
CA ASN A 27 -16.78 -9.66 -9.80
C ASN A 27 -16.12 -11.01 -9.46
N LEU A 28 -15.07 -10.99 -8.65
CA LEU A 28 -14.42 -12.18 -8.07
C LEU A 28 -15.03 -12.63 -6.74
N GLY A 29 -16.13 -12.02 -6.30
CA GLY A 29 -16.86 -12.39 -5.10
C GLY A 29 -16.40 -11.67 -3.81
N CYS A 30 -15.54 -10.65 -3.92
CA CYS A 30 -15.15 -9.86 -2.75
C CYS A 30 -16.27 -8.91 -2.33
N THR A 31 -16.54 -8.83 -1.03
CA THR A 31 -17.50 -7.89 -0.43
C THR A 31 -16.85 -6.60 0.09
N HIS A 32 -15.53 -6.64 0.31
CA HIS A 32 -14.74 -5.53 0.83
C HIS A 32 -13.46 -5.37 0.02
N PHE A 33 -12.98 -4.14 -0.09
CA PHE A 33 -11.75 -3.81 -0.81
C PHE A 33 -10.91 -2.80 -0.03
N ILE A 34 -9.67 -3.14 0.26
CA ILE A 34 -8.74 -2.24 0.94
C ILE A 34 -8.24 -1.19 -0.04
N VAL A 35 -8.51 0.08 0.27
CA VAL A 35 -8.07 1.24 -0.52
C VAL A 35 -7.02 2.00 0.27
N GLY A 36 -5.78 1.92 -0.19
CA GLY A 36 -4.66 2.66 0.39
C GLY A 36 -4.71 4.14 0.05
N ARG A 37 -3.88 4.91 0.74
CA ARG A 37 -3.59 6.30 0.37
C ARG A 37 -2.96 6.32 -1.02
N ASP A 38 -3.39 7.24 -1.88
CA ASP A 38 -2.88 7.39 -3.26
C ASP A 38 -2.93 6.09 -4.08
N HIS A 39 -4.04 5.33 -3.92
CA HIS A 39 -4.23 4.07 -4.62
C HIS A 39 -4.21 4.27 -6.13
N ALA A 40 -3.30 3.56 -6.83
CA ALA A 40 -3.06 3.65 -8.26
C ALA A 40 -2.74 5.08 -8.77
N GLY A 41 -2.25 5.95 -7.87
CA GLY A 41 -1.72 7.25 -8.25
C GLY A 41 -0.30 7.16 -8.76
N VAL A 42 0.15 8.25 -9.42
CA VAL A 42 1.52 8.47 -9.85
C VAL A 42 1.89 9.94 -9.66
N GLY A 43 3.12 10.19 -9.21
CA GLY A 43 3.55 11.54 -8.91
C GLY A 43 2.63 12.25 -7.91
N ASN A 44 2.24 13.49 -8.22
CA ASN A 44 1.35 14.32 -7.39
C ASN A 44 0.11 14.78 -8.16
N TYR A 45 -0.37 13.97 -9.12
CA TYR A 45 -1.53 14.34 -9.95
C TYR A 45 -2.84 14.37 -9.17
N TYR A 46 -2.95 13.55 -8.13
CA TYR A 46 -4.16 13.43 -7.33
C TYR A 46 -3.85 13.77 -5.87
N HIS A 47 -4.86 14.31 -5.19
CA HIS A 47 -4.78 14.43 -3.74
C HIS A 47 -4.63 13.04 -3.10
N PRO A 48 -3.78 12.88 -2.05
CA PRO A 48 -3.47 11.57 -1.47
C PRO A 48 -4.68 10.73 -1.02
N LEU A 49 -5.80 11.36 -0.69
CA LEU A 49 -7.03 10.69 -0.26
C LEU A 49 -8.07 10.57 -1.37
N ALA A 50 -7.84 11.15 -2.55
CA ALA A 50 -8.82 11.19 -3.64
C ALA A 50 -9.31 9.79 -4.05
N ALA A 51 -8.42 8.79 -4.02
CA ALA A 51 -8.78 7.39 -4.32
C ALA A 51 -9.69 6.74 -3.26
N GLN A 52 -9.72 7.29 -2.05
CA GLN A 52 -10.63 6.86 -0.98
C GLN A 52 -11.96 7.63 -1.04
N GLU A 53 -11.89 8.93 -1.30
CA GLU A 53 -13.02 9.87 -1.33
C GLU A 53 -13.98 9.57 -2.48
N ILE A 54 -13.47 9.14 -3.65
CA ILE A 54 -14.28 8.84 -4.83
C ILE A 54 -15.37 7.78 -4.56
N PHE A 55 -15.19 6.90 -3.58
CA PHE A 55 -16.21 5.89 -3.26
C PHE A 55 -17.50 6.49 -2.71
N ASN A 56 -17.48 7.74 -2.21
CA ASN A 56 -18.67 8.45 -1.77
C ASN A 56 -19.62 8.78 -2.95
N ASP A 57 -19.06 8.90 -4.16
CA ASP A 57 -19.82 9.17 -5.39
C ASP A 57 -20.49 7.92 -5.96
N TYR A 58 -20.15 6.74 -5.43
CA TYR A 58 -20.62 5.43 -5.91
C TYR A 58 -21.16 4.56 -4.77
N PRO A 59 -22.22 5.01 -4.06
CA PRO A 59 -22.75 4.28 -2.89
C PRO A 59 -23.36 2.92 -3.25
N ASP A 60 -23.76 2.72 -4.49
CA ASP A 60 -24.39 1.53 -5.04
C ASP A 60 -23.39 0.53 -5.68
N LEU A 61 -22.10 0.69 -5.41
CA LEU A 61 -21.07 -0.15 -6.01
C LEU A 61 -21.11 -1.61 -5.51
N ASP A 62 -21.85 -1.91 -4.43
CA ASP A 62 -21.98 -3.23 -3.79
C ASP A 62 -20.64 -3.88 -3.36
N ILE A 63 -19.61 -3.07 -3.15
CA ILE A 63 -18.37 -3.46 -2.49
C ILE A 63 -17.95 -2.35 -1.56
N LYS A 64 -17.63 -2.70 -0.30
CA LYS A 64 -17.33 -1.71 0.73
C LYS A 64 -15.84 -1.37 0.71
N PRO A 65 -15.46 -0.08 0.53
CA PRO A 65 -14.08 0.31 0.70
C PRO A 65 -13.68 0.21 2.17
N VAL A 66 -12.54 -0.41 2.43
CA VAL A 66 -11.90 -0.45 3.74
C VAL A 66 -10.74 0.53 3.70
N ILE A 67 -10.91 1.63 4.41
CA ILE A 67 -9.99 2.77 4.40
C ILE A 67 -9.18 2.76 5.68
N PHE A 68 -7.87 2.82 5.55
CA PHE A 68 -6.96 2.91 6.67
C PHE A 68 -6.23 4.26 6.68
N PRO A 69 -6.03 4.87 7.85
CA PRO A 69 -5.11 5.99 7.99
C PRO A 69 -3.67 5.55 7.70
N SER A 70 -2.79 6.51 7.52
CA SER A 70 -1.36 6.21 7.38
C SER A 70 -0.83 5.50 8.62
N PHE A 71 -0.05 4.45 8.41
CA PHE A 71 0.65 3.72 9.45
C PHE A 71 2.13 4.06 9.45
N TYR A 72 2.73 4.00 10.62
CA TYR A 72 4.16 4.14 10.82
C TYR A 72 4.65 3.14 11.86
N PHE A 73 5.93 2.88 11.89
CA PHE A 73 6.55 2.15 12.97
C PHE A 73 6.94 3.13 14.08
N CYS A 74 6.44 2.91 15.28
CA CYS A 74 6.81 3.73 16.42
C CYS A 74 8.01 3.12 17.17
N LYS A 75 9.15 3.80 17.16
CA LYS A 75 10.39 3.35 17.81
C LYS A 75 10.27 3.25 19.34
N LYS A 76 9.36 3.99 19.95
CA LYS A 76 9.11 3.91 21.40
C LYS A 76 8.16 2.77 21.76
N CYS A 77 7.11 2.55 20.96
CA CYS A 77 6.19 1.43 21.14
C CYS A 77 6.77 0.10 20.64
N MET A 78 7.81 0.15 19.80
CA MET A 78 8.37 -0.99 19.07
C MET A 78 7.31 -1.78 18.29
N SER A 79 6.34 -1.04 17.70
CA SER A 79 5.21 -1.63 16.95
C SER A 79 4.66 -0.68 15.90
N TYR A 80 3.87 -1.25 14.97
CA TYR A 80 3.11 -0.46 14.01
C TYR A 80 1.97 0.27 14.71
N ALA A 81 1.79 1.53 14.35
CA ALA A 81 0.79 2.39 14.95
C ALA A 81 0.27 3.42 13.94
N ASN A 82 -0.76 4.11 14.31
CA ASN A 82 -1.28 5.30 13.65
C ASN A 82 -1.55 6.40 14.68
N GLU A 83 -2.00 7.56 14.23
CA GLU A 83 -2.23 8.71 15.12
C GLU A 83 -3.30 8.47 16.20
N LYS A 84 -4.23 7.51 15.96
CA LYS A 84 -5.26 7.14 16.94
C LYS A 84 -4.76 6.16 18.01
N THR A 85 -3.70 5.43 17.72
CA THR A 85 -3.22 4.33 18.57
C THR A 85 -1.90 4.61 19.26
N CYS A 86 -1.20 5.70 18.90
CA CYS A 86 0.11 6.03 19.44
C CYS A 86 0.20 7.51 19.83
N PRO A 87 0.50 7.84 21.10
CA PRO A 87 0.62 9.21 21.59
C PRO A 87 1.98 9.85 21.31
N HIS A 88 2.96 9.11 20.77
CA HIS A 88 4.32 9.60 20.60
C HIS A 88 4.45 10.57 19.43
N GLY A 89 5.32 11.57 19.61
CA GLY A 89 5.60 12.60 18.61
C GLY A 89 6.34 12.07 17.36
N VAL A 90 6.47 12.94 16.36
CA VAL A 90 7.05 12.65 15.04
C VAL A 90 8.47 12.07 15.09
N ASP A 91 9.29 12.50 16.06
CA ASP A 91 10.67 12.01 16.23
C ASP A 91 10.78 10.50 16.49
N SER A 92 9.67 9.90 16.94
CA SER A 92 9.58 8.45 17.22
C SER A 92 8.94 7.67 16.09
N LYS A 93 8.46 8.36 15.05
CA LYS A 93 7.72 7.74 13.92
C LYS A 93 8.67 7.47 12.76
N GLU A 94 8.61 6.27 12.25
CA GLU A 94 9.28 5.85 11.03
C GLU A 94 8.21 5.52 9.98
N GLU A 95 8.19 6.30 8.90
CA GLU A 95 7.23 6.10 7.83
C GLU A 95 7.54 4.83 7.04
N LEU A 96 6.48 4.09 6.72
CA LEU A 96 6.57 2.89 5.89
C LEU A 96 6.46 3.31 4.42
N SER A 97 7.59 3.37 3.74
CA SER A 97 7.65 3.77 2.33
C SER A 97 8.17 2.63 1.45
N GLY A 98 7.33 2.17 0.52
CA GLY A 98 7.75 1.20 -0.49
C GLY A 98 8.90 1.71 -1.37
N THR A 99 8.97 3.01 -1.62
CA THR A 99 10.07 3.64 -2.35
C THR A 99 11.38 3.56 -1.59
N MET A 100 11.35 3.78 -0.27
CA MET A 100 12.54 3.63 0.58
C MET A 100 13.04 2.18 0.59
N ILE A 101 12.13 1.22 0.75
CA ILE A 101 12.48 -0.21 0.73
C ILE A 101 13.09 -0.61 -0.60
N ARG A 102 12.49 -0.22 -1.74
CA ARG A 102 13.05 -0.49 -3.07
C ARG A 102 14.45 0.11 -3.23
N LYS A 103 14.66 1.34 -2.75
CA LYS A 103 15.98 1.98 -2.78
C LYS A 103 17.02 1.22 -1.96
N MET A 104 16.66 0.73 -0.77
CA MET A 104 17.55 -0.08 0.07
C MET A 104 17.93 -1.38 -0.65
N VAL A 105 16.96 -2.10 -1.19
CA VAL A 105 17.17 -3.35 -1.92
C VAL A 105 18.05 -3.14 -3.16
N ASN A 106 17.81 -2.09 -3.94
CA ASN A 106 18.63 -1.76 -5.13
C ASN A 106 20.08 -1.43 -4.76
N LEU A 107 20.34 -0.98 -3.53
CA LEU A 107 21.69 -0.75 -2.99
C LEU A 107 22.29 -2.01 -2.35
N GLY A 108 21.63 -3.18 -2.46
CA GLY A 108 22.07 -4.42 -1.82
C GLY A 108 21.95 -4.41 -0.30
N LYS A 109 21.17 -3.48 0.28
CA LYS A 109 20.99 -3.36 1.73
C LYS A 109 19.76 -4.14 2.16
N THR A 110 19.90 -4.96 3.19
CA THR A 110 18.78 -5.64 3.82
C THR A 110 17.93 -4.64 4.60
N PRO A 111 16.61 -4.51 4.30
CA PRO A 111 15.70 -3.74 5.12
C PRO A 111 15.62 -4.27 6.56
N GLU A 112 15.38 -3.39 7.52
CA GLU A 112 15.20 -3.82 8.90
C GLU A 112 13.98 -4.75 9.06
N LYS A 113 14.03 -5.64 10.04
CA LYS A 113 13.03 -6.69 10.26
C LYS A 113 11.59 -6.18 10.39
N HIS A 114 11.42 -4.97 10.91
CA HIS A 114 10.09 -4.35 11.00
C HIS A 114 9.63 -3.72 9.66
N LEU A 115 10.50 -3.52 8.67
CA LEU A 115 10.13 -3.04 7.34
C LEU A 115 9.82 -4.21 6.40
N MET A 116 10.57 -5.29 6.51
CA MET A 116 10.42 -6.48 5.69
C MET A 116 10.90 -7.72 6.46
N ARG A 117 10.16 -8.82 6.36
CA ARG A 117 10.60 -10.08 6.95
C ARG A 117 11.90 -10.54 6.31
N PRO A 118 12.88 -11.03 7.10
CA PRO A 118 14.20 -11.43 6.61
C PRO A 118 14.14 -12.43 5.45
N GLU A 119 13.25 -13.42 5.53
CA GLU A 119 13.09 -14.45 4.50
C GLU A 119 12.67 -13.86 3.15
N ILE A 120 11.86 -12.78 3.18
CA ILE A 120 11.43 -12.07 1.98
C ILE A 120 12.57 -11.21 1.43
N SER A 121 13.27 -10.47 2.29
CA SER A 121 14.41 -9.64 1.87
C SER A 121 15.51 -10.48 1.25
N ASP A 122 15.83 -11.66 1.83
CA ASP A 122 16.83 -12.57 1.32
C ASP A 122 16.45 -13.12 -0.07
N LEU A 123 15.16 -13.44 -0.26
CA LEU A 123 14.66 -13.90 -1.56
C LEU A 123 14.78 -12.82 -2.62
N ILE A 124 14.40 -11.58 -2.28
CA ILE A 124 14.45 -10.45 -3.21
C ILE A 124 15.90 -10.09 -3.55
N LEU A 125 16.80 -10.06 -2.56
CA LEU A 125 18.21 -9.72 -2.77
C LEU A 125 18.97 -10.78 -3.61
N LYS A 126 18.50 -12.04 -3.62
CA LYS A 126 19.03 -13.10 -4.49
C LYS A 126 18.52 -13.01 -5.93
N SER A 127 17.50 -12.19 -6.19
CA SER A 127 16.96 -12.01 -7.54
C SER A 127 17.82 -11.05 -8.32
N GLU A 128 18.20 -11.39 -9.56
CA GLU A 128 19.04 -10.53 -10.42
C GLU A 128 18.36 -9.21 -10.78
N LYS A 129 17.04 -9.20 -10.93
CA LYS A 129 16.22 -8.01 -11.27
C LYS A 129 14.94 -8.02 -10.43
N PRO A 130 15.02 -7.64 -9.15
CA PRO A 130 13.87 -7.71 -8.27
C PRO A 130 12.77 -6.71 -8.60
N PHE A 131 13.10 -5.63 -9.32
CA PHE A 131 12.15 -4.60 -9.74
C PHE A 131 12.30 -4.30 -11.23
N VAL A 132 11.17 -3.99 -11.87
CA VAL A 132 11.18 -3.43 -13.22
C VAL A 132 11.74 -2.02 -13.13
N VAL A 133 12.82 -1.77 -13.84
CA VAL A 133 13.38 -0.42 -14.01
C VAL A 133 12.78 0.13 -15.29
N GLU A 134 12.02 1.21 -15.17
CA GLU A 134 11.55 1.99 -16.31
C GLU A 134 12.68 2.80 -16.92
#